data_bd8c264b3548c066dbf8498ed2390a4d
#
_entry.id   bd8c264b3548c066dbf8498ed2390a4d
#
_cell.length_a   1.000
_cell.length_b   1.000
_cell.length_c   1.000
_cell.angle_alpha   90.00
_cell.angle_beta   90.00
_cell.angle_gamma   90.00
#
_symmetry.space_group_name_H-M   'P 1'
#
loop_
_entity.id
_entity.type
_entity.pdbx_description
1 polymer ?
#
loop_
_entity_poly.entity_id
_entity_poly.type
_entity_poly.pdbx_seq_one_letter_code
_entity_poly.pdbx_strand_id
1 'polypeptide(L)'
;TGRAPMVYTATSWWSQCVGSTQFGTLPLHLASYSTVVGAIPAGWSGYDIWQFTDSGPFVGDSNFFPGTVNDLKVLAKNPKATHRNWSNGQDRAVEERAAEDRAAQDSNVVTTATGSIDIRTGIGGFWNKNRAFYGNPIGTEYSLGHGVYAQKFTNNKTIYWTNSHGSHWLVTNGGLDQKFRSDVARFRGLTTNEETRSDTMAVSFANGEGGYWSAATGTHIINERGAIYATWRAAGMKGAPTADEQNLGNGIFKQEFTGSTTYVWSAQTGTHRLHTGGAFYHRFLQHRGIWGAPATDETVTPTGAQVRFASGKVLLWSDAYGAYETNGN
;
A
#
# COMPACT_ATOMS: atom_id res chain seq x y z
N THR A 1 12.45 9.37 44.34
CA THR A 1 11.60 10.31 43.55
C THR A 1 10.60 11.08 44.41
N GLY A 2 10.36 10.65 45.67
CA GLY A 2 9.40 11.28 46.58
C GLY A 2 7.92 11.19 46.18
N ARG A 3 7.59 10.33 45.21
CA ARG A 3 6.20 10.10 44.72
C ARG A 3 5.73 8.70 45.08
N ALA A 4 4.45 8.57 45.44
CA ALA A 4 3.79 7.28 45.61
C ALA A 4 3.76 6.55 44.27
N PRO A 5 4.11 5.27 44.20
CA PRO A 5 3.97 4.48 43.01
C PRO A 5 2.50 4.20 42.70
N MET A 6 2.16 4.02 41.42
CA MET A 6 0.91 3.43 40.99
C MET A 6 1.16 1.94 40.73
N VAL A 7 0.25 1.08 41.18
CA VAL A 7 0.31 -0.36 40.90
C VAL A 7 -0.40 -0.64 39.60
N TYR A 8 0.31 -1.27 38.64
CA TYR A 8 -0.26 -1.78 37.41
C TYR A 8 -0.32 -3.31 37.47
N THR A 9 -1.50 -3.88 37.34
CA THR A 9 -1.70 -5.33 37.37
C THR A 9 -3.02 -5.78 36.77
N ALA A 10 -3.15 -7.06 36.43
CA ALA A 10 -4.41 -7.74 36.21
C ALA A 10 -4.82 -8.53 37.46
N THR A 11 -6.12 -8.68 37.71
CA THR A 11 -6.65 -9.37 38.90
C THR A 11 -6.16 -10.82 39.01
N SER A 12 -6.18 -11.56 37.90
CA SER A 12 -5.71 -12.93 37.83
C SER A 12 -4.22 -13.05 38.21
N TRP A 13 -3.41 -12.16 37.64
CA TRP A 13 -1.98 -12.12 37.90
C TRP A 13 -1.68 -11.76 39.36
N TRP A 14 -2.38 -10.73 39.88
CA TRP A 14 -2.25 -10.31 41.28
C TRP A 14 -2.58 -11.44 42.23
N SER A 15 -3.69 -12.13 42.01
CA SER A 15 -4.14 -13.23 42.86
C SER A 15 -3.17 -14.43 42.89
N GLN A 16 -2.54 -14.71 41.76
CA GLN A 16 -1.62 -15.86 41.61
C GLN A 16 -0.20 -15.56 42.08
N CYS A 17 0.28 -14.35 41.84
CA CYS A 17 1.70 -14.05 42.04
C CYS A 17 2.02 -13.21 43.29
N VAL A 18 1.05 -12.37 43.76
CA VAL A 18 1.26 -11.44 44.88
C VAL A 18 0.35 -11.74 46.07
N GLY A 19 -0.96 -11.79 45.85
CA GLY A 19 -2.00 -12.11 46.84
C GLY A 19 -2.07 -11.16 48.06
N SER A 20 -1.34 -10.02 48.04
CA SER A 20 -1.25 -9.11 49.17
C SER A 20 -2.35 -8.06 49.16
N THR A 21 -2.87 -7.72 50.34
CA THR A 21 -3.83 -6.61 50.53
C THR A 21 -3.16 -5.31 50.97
N GLN A 22 -1.86 -5.30 51.21
CA GLN A 22 -1.13 -4.16 51.80
C GLN A 22 -0.99 -2.95 50.87
N PHE A 23 -1.20 -3.13 49.58
CA PHE A 23 -1.00 -2.09 48.55
C PHE A 23 -2.28 -1.33 48.23
N GLY A 24 -3.42 -1.68 48.83
CA GLY A 24 -4.75 -1.10 48.51
C GLY A 24 -4.89 0.40 48.75
N THR A 25 -3.92 1.04 49.43
CA THR A 25 -3.87 2.51 49.55
C THR A 25 -3.19 3.21 48.37
N LEU A 26 -2.46 2.47 47.52
CA LEU A 26 -1.80 3.03 46.36
C LEU A 26 -2.79 3.09 45.17
N PRO A 27 -2.66 4.07 44.27
CA PRO A 27 -3.46 4.09 43.05
C PRO A 27 -3.31 2.80 42.24
N LEU A 28 -4.43 2.29 41.73
CA LEU A 28 -4.48 1.08 40.90
C LEU A 28 -4.71 1.40 39.43
N HIS A 29 -3.82 0.97 38.57
CA HIS A 29 -4.01 0.87 37.14
C HIS A 29 -4.31 -0.59 36.79
N LEU A 30 -5.58 -0.91 36.58
CA LEU A 30 -6.08 -2.26 36.37
C LEU A 30 -6.09 -2.62 34.90
N ALA A 31 -5.37 -3.67 34.52
CA ALA A 31 -5.49 -4.28 33.19
C ALA A 31 -6.62 -5.33 33.21
N SER A 32 -7.69 -5.05 32.49
CA SER A 32 -8.82 -5.96 32.31
C SER A 32 -9.39 -5.74 30.89
N TYR A 33 -8.90 -6.52 29.94
CA TYR A 33 -9.27 -6.41 28.52
C TYR A 33 -10.67 -6.97 28.30
N SER A 34 -11.66 -6.16 28.55
CA SER A 34 -13.07 -6.54 28.60
C SER A 34 -13.94 -5.30 28.35
N THR A 35 -15.20 -5.53 28.07
CA THR A 35 -16.21 -4.48 27.91
C THR A 35 -16.77 -3.95 29.24
N VAL A 36 -16.45 -4.63 30.32
CA VAL A 36 -16.79 -4.22 31.68
C VAL A 36 -15.61 -4.48 32.62
N VAL A 37 -15.45 -3.67 33.66
CA VAL A 37 -14.43 -3.91 34.66
C VAL A 37 -14.68 -5.27 35.32
N GLY A 38 -13.67 -6.14 35.29
CA GLY A 38 -13.71 -7.41 35.96
C GLY A 38 -13.55 -7.28 37.49
N ALA A 39 -13.29 -8.42 38.16
CA ALA A 39 -13.02 -8.42 39.59
C ALA A 39 -11.84 -7.52 39.93
N ILE A 40 -11.95 -6.78 41.04
CA ILE A 40 -10.87 -5.92 41.57
C ILE A 40 -9.87 -6.77 42.36
N PRO A 41 -8.55 -6.55 42.24
CA PRO A 41 -7.55 -7.25 42.99
C PRO A 41 -7.72 -7.05 44.50
N ALA A 42 -7.38 -8.07 45.32
CA ALA A 42 -7.48 -8.00 46.75
C ALA A 42 -6.68 -6.81 47.32
N GLY A 43 -7.32 -6.04 48.23
CA GLY A 43 -6.77 -4.86 48.86
C GLY A 43 -7.36 -3.54 48.32
N TRP A 44 -7.82 -3.49 47.07
CA TRP A 44 -8.49 -2.33 46.52
C TRP A 44 -10.00 -2.47 46.52
N SER A 45 -10.70 -1.32 46.63
CA SER A 45 -12.16 -1.24 46.56
C SER A 45 -12.65 -0.83 45.15
N GLY A 46 -11.74 -0.51 44.25
CA GLY A 46 -11.97 -0.08 42.88
C GLY A 46 -10.66 0.14 42.15
N TYR A 47 -10.69 0.81 41.03
CA TYR A 47 -9.52 1.17 40.23
C TYR A 47 -9.42 2.71 40.06
N ASP A 48 -8.20 3.20 39.80
CA ASP A 48 -7.97 4.60 39.46
C ASP A 48 -7.84 4.79 37.96
N ILE A 49 -7.21 3.84 37.26
CA ILE A 49 -7.15 3.77 35.79
C ILE A 49 -7.48 2.33 35.37
N TRP A 50 -8.29 2.19 34.35
CA TRP A 50 -8.63 0.91 33.76
C TRP A 50 -8.09 0.83 32.31
N GLN A 51 -7.17 -0.10 32.06
CA GLN A 51 -6.72 -0.46 30.72
C GLN A 51 -7.68 -1.52 30.17
N PHE A 52 -8.53 -1.10 29.21
CA PHE A 52 -9.63 -1.94 28.73
C PHE A 52 -9.33 -2.67 27.41
N THR A 53 -8.26 -2.28 26.68
CA THR A 53 -7.82 -2.96 25.47
C THR A 53 -6.35 -2.64 25.17
N ASP A 54 -5.69 -3.55 24.47
CA ASP A 54 -4.35 -3.41 23.86
C ASP A 54 -4.42 -3.05 22.37
N SER A 55 -5.64 -2.94 21.81
CA SER A 55 -5.91 -2.72 20.39
C SER A 55 -6.98 -1.63 20.21
N GLY A 56 -6.68 -0.43 20.60
CA GLY A 56 -7.60 0.71 20.50
C GLY A 56 -7.41 1.54 19.20
N PRO A 57 -8.20 2.61 19.02
CA PRO A 57 -8.06 3.54 17.89
C PRO A 57 -6.78 4.40 17.99
N PHE A 58 -6.07 4.32 19.09
CA PHE A 58 -4.80 5.02 19.33
C PHE A 58 -3.63 4.04 19.23
N VAL A 59 -2.44 4.57 18.97
CA VAL A 59 -1.21 3.79 19.02
C VAL A 59 -0.93 3.39 20.47
N GLY A 60 -0.96 2.08 20.74
CA GLY A 60 -0.77 1.50 22.08
C GLY A 60 -2.09 1.17 22.79
N ASP A 61 -1.96 0.93 24.11
CA ASP A 61 -3.06 0.52 24.96
C ASP A 61 -4.03 1.64 25.23
N SER A 62 -5.33 1.32 25.30
CA SER A 62 -6.37 2.28 25.63
C SER A 62 -6.77 2.19 27.09
N ASN A 63 -6.82 3.34 27.73
CA ASN A 63 -7.08 3.47 29.15
C ASN A 63 -8.28 4.38 29.44
N PHE A 64 -9.00 4.04 30.48
CA PHE A 64 -10.11 4.81 30.99
C PHE A 64 -9.75 5.36 32.37
N PHE A 65 -10.02 6.66 32.61
CA PHE A 65 -9.92 7.31 33.91
C PHE A 65 -11.32 7.77 34.36
N PRO A 66 -11.85 7.30 35.50
CA PRO A 66 -13.24 7.56 35.92
C PRO A 66 -13.52 8.97 36.42
N GLY A 67 -12.50 9.81 36.57
CA GLY A 67 -12.62 11.19 37.02
C GLY A 67 -12.62 12.22 35.89
N THR A 68 -12.65 13.50 36.26
CA THR A 68 -12.48 14.61 35.33
C THR A 68 -11.02 14.82 34.93
N VAL A 69 -10.77 15.61 33.86
CA VAL A 69 -9.40 16.04 33.48
C VAL A 69 -8.66 16.73 34.63
N ASN A 70 -9.41 17.48 35.51
CA ASN A 70 -8.80 18.09 36.68
C ASN A 70 -8.41 17.06 37.74
N ASP A 71 -9.22 16.03 37.94
CA ASP A 71 -8.87 14.89 38.83
C ASP A 71 -7.65 14.12 38.33
N LEU A 72 -7.55 13.90 37.04
CA LEU A 72 -6.38 13.29 36.43
C LEU A 72 -5.12 14.15 36.61
N LYS A 73 -5.25 15.49 36.50
CA LYS A 73 -4.15 16.41 36.79
C LYS A 73 -3.75 16.38 38.27
N VAL A 74 -4.73 16.25 39.18
CA VAL A 74 -4.47 16.09 40.63
C VAL A 74 -3.74 14.77 40.90
N LEU A 75 -4.20 13.66 40.31
CA LEU A 75 -3.54 12.36 40.42
C LEU A 75 -2.09 12.43 39.89
N ALA A 76 -1.91 13.06 38.72
CA ALA A 76 -0.60 13.16 38.09
C ALA A 76 0.38 14.08 38.83
N LYS A 77 -0.08 15.10 39.54
CA LYS A 77 0.75 16.10 40.23
C LYS A 77 0.97 15.76 41.71
N ASN A 78 0.07 14.98 42.33
CA ASN A 78 0.12 14.71 43.77
C ASN A 78 1.20 13.66 44.08
N PRO A 79 2.30 14.00 44.80
CA PRO A 79 3.34 13.04 45.13
C PRO A 79 2.88 11.99 46.19
N LYS A 80 1.78 12.23 46.84
CA LYS A 80 1.14 11.34 47.86
C LYS A 80 -0.21 10.84 47.36
N ALA A 81 -0.37 10.62 46.06
CA ALA A 81 -1.63 10.10 45.53
C ALA A 81 -1.98 8.77 46.21
N THR A 82 -3.19 8.64 46.68
CA THR A 82 -3.78 7.44 47.26
C THR A 82 -4.89 6.95 46.37
N HIS A 83 -5.18 5.66 46.45
CA HIS A 83 -6.35 5.06 45.79
C HIS A 83 -7.61 5.86 46.23
N ARG A 84 -8.42 6.25 45.26
CA ARG A 84 -9.69 6.91 45.46
C ARG A 84 -10.80 5.97 45.02
N ASN A 85 -11.73 5.70 45.91
CA ASN A 85 -12.94 4.99 45.54
C ASN A 85 -13.87 5.96 44.78
N TRP A 86 -13.88 5.90 43.46
CA TRP A 86 -14.69 6.70 42.55
C TRP A 86 -16.14 6.16 42.47
N SER A 87 -16.50 5.12 43.24
CA SER A 87 -17.71 4.30 43.07
C SER A 87 -19.01 4.89 43.59
N ASN A 88 -19.02 6.08 44.22
CA ASN A 88 -20.25 6.67 44.77
C ASN A 88 -20.88 7.70 43.85
N GLY A 89 -21.51 7.25 42.76
CA GLY A 89 -22.40 8.07 41.93
C GLY A 89 -21.86 8.47 40.57
N GLN A 90 -20.55 8.28 40.32
CA GLN A 90 -19.94 8.58 39.00
C GLN A 90 -19.81 7.34 38.13
N ASP A 91 -19.77 6.13 38.68
CA ASP A 91 -19.63 4.88 37.96
C ASP A 91 -20.75 4.67 36.95
N ARG A 92 -21.97 5.07 37.28
CA ARG A 92 -23.15 4.93 36.42
C ARG A 92 -23.11 5.85 35.19
N ALA A 93 -22.69 7.11 35.41
CA ALA A 93 -22.51 8.06 34.29
C ALA A 93 -21.33 7.71 33.40
N VAL A 94 -20.36 7.00 33.94
CA VAL A 94 -19.16 6.50 33.25
C VAL A 94 -19.47 5.23 32.49
N GLU A 95 -20.24 4.31 33.07
CA GLU A 95 -20.73 3.12 32.33
C GLU A 95 -21.68 3.52 31.20
N GLU A 96 -22.55 4.50 31.42
CA GLU A 96 -23.42 5.07 30.38
C GLU A 96 -22.60 5.73 29.25
N ARG A 97 -21.59 6.54 29.57
CA ARG A 97 -20.70 7.14 28.56
C ARG A 97 -19.84 6.09 27.85
N ALA A 98 -19.28 5.12 28.57
CA ALA A 98 -18.54 4.02 27.95
C ALA A 98 -19.44 3.09 27.12
N ALA A 99 -20.73 2.99 27.45
CA ALA A 99 -21.73 2.32 26.63
C ALA A 99 -22.13 3.16 25.41
N GLU A 100 -22.24 4.48 25.54
CA GLU A 100 -22.49 5.41 24.45
C GLU A 100 -21.30 5.46 23.48
N ASP A 101 -20.06 5.52 23.99
CA ASP A 101 -18.83 5.48 23.17
C ASP A 101 -18.69 4.13 22.45
N ARG A 102 -19.08 3.02 23.08
CA ARG A 102 -19.13 1.68 22.44
C ARG A 102 -20.22 1.62 21.38
N ALA A 103 -21.42 2.11 21.66
CA ALA A 103 -22.51 2.18 20.70
C ALA A 103 -22.14 3.08 19.50
N ALA A 104 -21.44 4.19 19.73
CA ALA A 104 -20.89 5.05 18.69
C ALA A 104 -19.74 4.37 17.93
N GLN A 105 -18.94 3.52 18.58
CA GLN A 105 -17.88 2.71 17.98
C GLN A 105 -18.47 1.57 17.15
N ASP A 106 -19.47 0.88 17.68
CA ASP A 106 -20.22 -0.17 16.97
C ASP A 106 -21.03 0.40 15.79
N SER A 107 -21.54 1.64 15.90
CA SER A 107 -22.25 2.31 14.80
C SER A 107 -21.37 2.65 13.60
N ASN A 108 -20.04 2.69 13.78
CA ASN A 108 -19.09 2.92 12.69
C ASN A 108 -18.59 1.62 12.04
N VAL A 109 -18.90 0.46 12.63
CA VAL A 109 -18.59 -0.85 12.05
C VAL A 109 -19.80 -1.37 11.31
N VAL A 110 -19.68 -1.50 9.99
CA VAL A 110 -20.71 -2.14 9.16
C VAL A 110 -20.41 -3.62 9.08
N THR A 111 -21.30 -4.44 9.65
CA THR A 111 -21.24 -5.91 9.58
C THR A 111 -22.22 -6.43 8.55
N THR A 112 -21.77 -7.34 7.71
CA THR A 112 -22.58 -8.03 6.69
C THR A 112 -22.44 -9.55 6.85
N ALA A 113 -23.19 -10.33 6.08
CA ALA A 113 -23.05 -11.78 6.09
C ALA A 113 -21.67 -12.30 5.65
N THR A 114 -20.89 -11.49 4.94
CA THR A 114 -19.59 -11.88 4.37
C THR A 114 -18.39 -11.28 5.10
N GLY A 115 -18.57 -10.26 5.92
CA GLY A 115 -17.47 -9.60 6.64
C GLY A 115 -17.88 -8.30 7.31
N SER A 116 -16.91 -7.60 7.87
CA SER A 116 -17.12 -6.32 8.55
C SER A 116 -16.08 -5.29 8.14
N ILE A 117 -16.44 -4.01 8.28
CA ILE A 117 -15.57 -2.87 7.94
C ILE A 117 -15.87 -1.69 8.85
N ASP A 118 -14.83 -1.07 9.41
CA ASP A 118 -14.94 0.20 10.13
C ASP A 118 -14.85 1.36 9.13
N ILE A 119 -15.92 2.13 9.00
CA ILE A 119 -16.01 3.25 8.04
C ILE A 119 -15.09 4.43 8.38
N ARG A 120 -14.43 4.43 9.53
CA ARG A 120 -13.41 5.44 9.92
C ARG A 120 -12.04 5.13 9.35
N THR A 121 -11.76 3.88 8.98
CA THR A 121 -10.48 3.52 8.37
C THR A 121 -10.35 4.10 6.97
N GLY A 122 -9.13 4.14 6.45
CA GLY A 122 -8.90 4.60 5.08
C GLY A 122 -9.67 3.77 4.05
N ILE A 123 -9.69 2.43 4.20
CA ILE A 123 -10.45 1.53 3.33
C ILE A 123 -11.96 1.71 3.54
N GLY A 124 -12.41 1.75 4.80
CA GLY A 124 -13.82 1.85 5.11
C GLY A 124 -14.44 3.18 4.69
N GLY A 125 -13.75 4.29 4.91
CA GLY A 125 -14.19 5.61 4.44
C GLY A 125 -14.26 5.70 2.92
N PHE A 126 -13.32 5.05 2.23
CA PHE A 126 -13.32 4.98 0.76
C PHE A 126 -14.49 4.12 0.23
N TRP A 127 -14.68 2.92 0.78
CA TRP A 127 -15.80 2.03 0.47
C TRP A 127 -17.15 2.69 0.71
N ASN A 128 -17.30 3.40 1.84
CA ASN A 128 -18.55 4.02 2.25
C ASN A 128 -19.10 5.04 1.24
N LYS A 129 -18.21 5.68 0.46
CA LYS A 129 -18.58 6.65 -0.58
C LYS A 129 -19.29 6.01 -1.78
N ASN A 130 -19.06 4.72 -2.03
CA ASN A 130 -19.68 4.02 -3.17
C ASN A 130 -19.87 2.52 -2.90
N ARG A 131 -20.66 2.18 -1.89
CA ARG A 131 -20.93 0.79 -1.47
C ARG A 131 -21.48 -0.08 -2.61
N ALA A 132 -22.35 0.48 -3.44
CA ALA A 132 -22.95 -0.25 -4.56
C ALA A 132 -21.89 -0.71 -5.58
N PHE A 133 -20.85 0.09 -5.82
CA PHE A 133 -19.76 -0.24 -6.73
C PHE A 133 -18.87 -1.38 -6.20
N TYR A 134 -18.57 -1.36 -4.90
CA TYR A 134 -17.68 -2.35 -4.28
C TYR A 134 -18.41 -3.61 -3.82
N GLY A 135 -19.68 -3.49 -3.45
CA GLY A 135 -20.43 -4.56 -2.79
C GLY A 135 -20.11 -4.66 -1.29
N ASN A 136 -20.45 -5.79 -0.68
CA ASN A 136 -20.21 -6.03 0.74
C ASN A 136 -18.75 -6.38 1.04
N PRO A 137 -18.22 -6.02 2.24
CA PRO A 137 -16.91 -6.47 2.67
C PRO A 137 -16.84 -8.00 2.78
N ILE A 138 -15.69 -8.58 2.44
CA ILE A 138 -15.37 -10.00 2.63
C ILE A 138 -14.28 -10.09 3.69
N GLY A 139 -14.57 -10.75 4.81
CA GLY A 139 -13.68 -10.81 5.98
C GLY A 139 -13.50 -9.43 6.60
N THR A 140 -12.30 -9.17 7.09
CA THR A 140 -11.88 -7.89 7.69
C THR A 140 -10.69 -7.32 6.93
N GLU A 141 -10.33 -6.07 7.21
CA GLU A 141 -9.09 -5.45 6.74
C GLU A 141 -7.87 -6.26 7.23
N TYR A 142 -6.87 -6.43 6.38
CA TYR A 142 -5.65 -7.16 6.69
C TYR A 142 -4.41 -6.45 6.16
N SER A 143 -3.28 -6.63 6.85
CA SER A 143 -1.99 -6.07 6.45
C SER A 143 -1.30 -6.98 5.43
N LEU A 144 -0.68 -6.37 4.42
CA LEU A 144 0.24 -7.01 3.48
C LEU A 144 1.73 -6.75 3.81
N GLY A 145 1.98 -6.06 4.95
CA GLY A 145 3.29 -5.53 5.27
C GLY A 145 3.59 -4.20 4.56
N HIS A 146 4.75 -3.62 4.85
CA HIS A 146 5.26 -2.38 4.23
C HIS A 146 4.28 -1.18 4.30
N GLY A 147 3.38 -1.17 5.31
CA GLY A 147 2.37 -0.12 5.47
C GLY A 147 1.21 -0.19 4.47
N VAL A 148 1.05 -1.32 3.80
CA VAL A 148 -0.06 -1.59 2.87
C VAL A 148 -1.11 -2.44 3.56
N TYR A 149 -2.35 -1.98 3.56
CA TYR A 149 -3.53 -2.68 4.06
C TYR A 149 -4.49 -2.96 2.91
N ALA A 150 -5.27 -4.03 3.04
CA ALA A 150 -6.19 -4.44 2.00
C ALA A 150 -7.47 -5.03 2.57
N GLN A 151 -8.58 -4.93 1.82
CA GLN A 151 -9.81 -5.67 2.06
C GLN A 151 -10.50 -6.02 0.75
N LYS A 152 -11.06 -7.24 0.68
CA LYS A 152 -11.82 -7.73 -0.48
C LYS A 152 -13.29 -7.39 -0.35
N PHE A 153 -13.97 -7.28 -1.50
CA PHE A 153 -15.39 -6.96 -1.60
C PHE A 153 -16.11 -7.87 -2.61
N THR A 154 -17.43 -8.06 -2.41
CA THR A 154 -18.25 -9.04 -3.18
C THR A 154 -18.36 -8.71 -4.67
N ASN A 155 -18.21 -7.45 -5.07
CA ASN A 155 -18.23 -7.04 -6.49
C ASN A 155 -16.86 -7.18 -7.15
N ASN A 156 -16.09 -8.21 -6.76
CA ASN A 156 -14.78 -8.54 -7.32
C ASN A 156 -13.79 -7.38 -7.27
N LYS A 157 -13.79 -6.61 -6.19
CA LYS A 157 -12.85 -5.52 -5.93
C LYS A 157 -12.03 -5.80 -4.69
N THR A 158 -10.75 -5.44 -4.71
CA THR A 158 -9.90 -5.32 -3.52
C THR A 158 -9.49 -3.87 -3.38
N ILE A 159 -9.78 -3.25 -2.24
CA ILE A 159 -9.30 -1.91 -1.92
C ILE A 159 -7.99 -2.07 -1.16
N TYR A 160 -7.01 -1.29 -1.55
CA TYR A 160 -5.69 -1.17 -0.94
C TYR A 160 -5.53 0.23 -0.37
N TRP A 161 -4.92 0.33 0.79
CA TRP A 161 -4.66 1.60 1.46
C TRP A 161 -3.22 1.71 1.93
N THR A 162 -2.68 2.91 1.80
CA THR A 162 -1.42 3.33 2.43
C THR A 162 -1.58 4.72 3.03
N ASN A 163 -0.83 5.03 4.07
CA ASN A 163 -0.87 6.36 4.69
C ASN A 163 -0.46 7.49 3.71
N SER A 164 0.46 7.21 2.80
CA SER A 164 1.01 8.20 1.87
C SER A 164 0.17 8.46 0.62
N HIS A 165 -0.64 7.48 0.18
CA HIS A 165 -1.36 7.57 -1.10
C HIS A 165 -2.87 7.35 -0.97
N GLY A 166 -3.36 7.04 0.26
CA GLY A 166 -4.79 6.78 0.49
C GLY A 166 -5.25 5.44 -0.05
N SER A 167 -6.52 5.37 -0.45
CA SER A 167 -7.19 4.15 -0.89
C SER A 167 -7.37 4.11 -2.39
N HIS A 168 -7.01 2.97 -2.98
CA HIS A 168 -7.19 2.65 -4.39
C HIS A 168 -7.66 1.19 -4.54
N TRP A 169 -8.27 0.85 -5.67
CA TRP A 169 -8.80 -0.49 -5.88
C TRP A 169 -8.26 -1.15 -7.15
N LEU A 170 -8.24 -2.48 -7.11
CA LEU A 170 -7.98 -3.37 -8.25
C LEU A 170 -9.09 -4.40 -8.37
N VAL A 171 -9.26 -4.99 -9.55
CA VAL A 171 -10.08 -6.18 -9.73
C VAL A 171 -9.43 -7.35 -9.00
N THR A 172 -10.15 -7.94 -8.05
CA THR A 172 -9.66 -9.03 -7.20
C THR A 172 -9.18 -10.21 -8.05
N ASN A 173 -7.97 -10.68 -7.79
CA ASN A 173 -7.28 -11.73 -8.54
C ASN A 173 -7.11 -11.44 -10.04
N GLY A 174 -7.34 -10.21 -10.50
CA GLY A 174 -6.97 -9.77 -11.85
C GLY A 174 -5.44 -9.71 -12.03
N GLY A 175 -4.98 -9.57 -13.27
CA GLY A 175 -3.54 -9.58 -13.56
C GLY A 175 -2.76 -8.48 -12.84
N LEU A 176 -3.35 -7.28 -12.69
CA LEU A 176 -2.75 -6.17 -11.95
C LEU A 176 -2.70 -6.45 -10.45
N ASP A 177 -3.77 -7.03 -9.88
CA ASP A 177 -3.83 -7.42 -8.48
C ASP A 177 -2.78 -8.48 -8.13
N GLN A 178 -2.66 -9.51 -8.96
CA GLN A 178 -1.67 -10.57 -8.81
C GLN A 178 -0.24 -10.01 -8.90
N LYS A 179 0.03 -9.14 -9.87
CA LYS A 179 1.34 -8.51 -10.03
C LYS A 179 1.69 -7.63 -8.84
N PHE A 180 0.77 -6.79 -8.36
CA PHE A 180 0.99 -5.96 -7.18
C PHE A 180 1.29 -6.80 -5.94
N ARG A 181 0.51 -7.84 -5.69
CA ARG A 181 0.68 -8.72 -4.52
C ARG A 181 1.91 -9.62 -4.58
N SER A 182 2.45 -9.87 -5.78
CA SER A 182 3.69 -10.66 -5.92
C SER A 182 4.92 -9.94 -5.37
N ASP A 183 4.91 -8.60 -5.29
CA ASP A 183 6.05 -7.83 -4.75
C ASP A 183 5.59 -6.49 -4.13
N VAL A 184 4.84 -6.57 -3.04
CA VAL A 184 4.35 -5.39 -2.29
C VAL A 184 5.50 -4.50 -1.79
N ALA A 185 6.64 -5.10 -1.45
CA ALA A 185 7.83 -4.39 -0.98
C ALA A 185 8.40 -3.45 -2.06
N ARG A 186 8.38 -3.88 -3.33
CA ARG A 186 8.80 -3.08 -4.48
C ARG A 186 7.83 -1.97 -4.78
N PHE A 187 6.54 -2.28 -4.91
CA PHE A 187 5.52 -1.35 -5.38
C PHE A 187 5.05 -0.36 -4.31
N ARG A 188 5.07 -0.76 -3.02
CA ARG A 188 4.79 0.07 -1.83
C ARG A 188 3.40 0.70 -1.76
N GLY A 189 2.48 0.33 -2.63
CA GLY A 189 1.11 0.83 -2.69
C GLY A 189 0.71 1.25 -4.10
N LEU A 190 -0.55 1.64 -4.21
CA LEU A 190 -1.15 2.15 -5.45
C LEU A 190 -1.26 3.67 -5.37
N THR A 191 -1.14 4.35 -6.50
CA THR A 191 -1.37 5.80 -6.61
C THR A 191 -2.58 6.13 -7.49
N THR A 192 -3.10 5.13 -8.21
CA THR A 192 -4.34 5.22 -8.98
C THR A 192 -5.22 3.99 -8.76
N ASN A 193 -6.50 4.09 -9.12
CA ASN A 193 -7.36 2.93 -9.30
C ASN A 193 -6.98 2.18 -10.57
N GLU A 194 -7.44 0.94 -10.70
CA GLU A 194 -7.42 0.24 -11.99
C GLU A 194 -8.30 0.98 -13.00
N GLU A 195 -7.73 1.32 -14.14
CA GLU A 195 -8.39 2.10 -15.18
C GLU A 195 -7.98 1.64 -16.57
N THR A 196 -8.83 1.93 -17.58
CA THR A 196 -8.47 1.69 -18.96
C THR A 196 -7.54 2.80 -19.46
N ARG A 197 -6.38 2.41 -20.00
CA ARG A 197 -5.44 3.31 -20.68
C ARG A 197 -5.15 2.74 -22.07
N SER A 198 -5.79 3.33 -23.09
CA SER A 198 -5.75 2.85 -24.47
C SER A 198 -6.11 1.35 -24.55
N ASP A 199 -5.20 0.51 -25.02
CA ASP A 199 -5.41 -0.93 -25.25
C ASP A 199 -5.18 -1.81 -24.01
N THR A 200 -4.98 -1.19 -22.82
CA THR A 200 -4.64 -1.88 -21.57
C THR A 200 -5.50 -1.48 -20.40
N MET A 201 -5.65 -2.38 -19.44
CA MET A 201 -5.98 -2.00 -18.06
C MET A 201 -4.68 -1.63 -17.34
N ALA A 202 -4.69 -0.56 -16.57
CA ALA A 202 -3.48 -0.03 -15.96
C ALA A 202 -3.69 0.43 -14.51
N VAL A 203 -2.60 0.45 -13.76
CA VAL A 203 -2.50 1.03 -12.42
C VAL A 203 -1.10 1.60 -12.22
N SER A 204 -0.99 2.76 -11.55
CA SER A 204 0.29 3.33 -11.16
C SER A 204 0.63 2.96 -9.72
N PHE A 205 1.91 2.67 -9.46
CA PHE A 205 2.44 2.29 -8.16
C PHE A 205 3.23 3.41 -7.48
N ALA A 206 3.36 3.32 -6.16
CA ALA A 206 4.02 4.34 -5.35
C ALA A 206 5.53 4.52 -5.65
N ASN A 207 6.18 3.48 -6.18
CA ASN A 207 7.59 3.53 -6.59
C ASN A 207 7.81 4.26 -7.93
N GLY A 208 6.73 4.67 -8.63
CA GLY A 208 6.80 5.36 -9.92
C GLY A 208 6.80 4.42 -11.12
N GLU A 209 6.53 3.15 -10.92
CA GLU A 209 6.25 2.19 -11.98
C GLU A 209 4.75 2.10 -12.24
N GLY A 210 4.35 1.63 -13.41
CA GLY A 210 2.98 1.28 -13.75
C GLY A 210 2.87 -0.17 -14.18
N GLY A 211 1.77 -0.81 -13.79
CA GLY A 211 1.34 -2.11 -14.30
C GLY A 211 0.37 -1.91 -15.45
N TYR A 212 0.59 -2.62 -16.54
CA TYR A 212 -0.23 -2.60 -17.75
C TYR A 212 -0.62 -4.01 -18.12
N TRP A 213 -1.90 -4.29 -18.16
CA TRP A 213 -2.45 -5.61 -18.47
C TRP A 213 -3.26 -5.60 -19.76
N SER A 214 -3.08 -6.62 -20.57
CA SER A 214 -4.00 -6.96 -21.65
C SER A 214 -4.24 -8.47 -21.69
N ALA A 215 -5.36 -8.90 -22.28
CA ALA A 215 -5.66 -10.33 -22.42
C ALA A 215 -4.62 -11.07 -23.32
N ALA A 216 -4.01 -10.34 -24.25
CA ALA A 216 -3.04 -10.91 -25.20
C ALA A 216 -1.64 -11.08 -24.60
N THR A 217 -1.24 -10.21 -23.67
CA THR A 217 0.17 -10.16 -23.20
C THR A 217 0.33 -10.44 -21.71
N GLY A 218 -0.74 -10.38 -20.92
CA GLY A 218 -0.66 -10.41 -19.46
C GLY A 218 -0.28 -9.06 -18.86
N THR A 219 0.31 -9.07 -17.68
CA THR A 219 0.71 -7.86 -16.94
C THR A 219 2.20 -7.60 -17.07
N HIS A 220 2.55 -6.40 -17.54
CA HIS A 220 3.94 -5.95 -17.65
C HIS A 220 4.15 -4.61 -16.95
N ILE A 221 5.39 -4.37 -16.52
CA ILE A 221 5.80 -3.20 -15.77
C ILE A 221 6.60 -2.24 -16.63
N ILE A 222 6.24 -0.97 -16.56
CA ILE A 222 6.95 0.14 -17.21
C ILE A 222 7.32 1.18 -16.14
N ASN A 223 8.50 1.77 -16.26
CA ASN A 223 8.87 2.94 -15.46
C ASN A 223 8.12 4.18 -15.97
N GLU A 224 7.08 4.62 -15.26
CA GLU A 224 6.25 5.78 -15.65
C GLU A 224 6.98 7.13 -15.56
N ARG A 225 8.16 7.15 -14.93
CA ARG A 225 9.04 8.32 -14.88
C ARG A 225 10.10 8.31 -15.99
N GLY A 226 10.14 7.22 -16.77
CA GLY A 226 11.14 7.00 -17.82
C GLY A 226 10.78 7.63 -19.15
N ALA A 227 11.80 7.85 -19.98
CA ALA A 227 11.64 8.42 -21.31
C ALA A 227 10.91 7.49 -22.29
N ILE A 228 11.04 6.17 -22.13
CA ILE A 228 10.28 5.19 -22.93
C ILE A 228 8.78 5.37 -22.70
N TYR A 229 8.35 5.45 -21.43
CA TYR A 229 6.96 5.73 -21.09
C TYR A 229 6.46 7.06 -21.68
N ALA A 230 7.27 8.12 -21.51
CA ALA A 230 6.92 9.43 -22.04
C ALA A 230 6.71 9.40 -23.56
N THR A 231 7.57 8.69 -24.31
CA THR A 231 7.46 8.51 -25.75
C THR A 231 6.22 7.68 -26.13
N TRP A 232 5.99 6.55 -25.45
CA TRP A 232 4.82 5.71 -25.70
C TRP A 232 3.51 6.46 -25.41
N ARG A 233 3.48 7.23 -24.31
CA ARG A 233 2.33 8.08 -23.96
C ARG A 233 2.07 9.15 -25.02
N ALA A 234 3.11 9.82 -25.52
CA ALA A 234 3.00 10.81 -26.59
C ALA A 234 2.48 10.19 -27.91
N ALA A 235 2.80 8.90 -28.16
CA ALA A 235 2.27 8.13 -29.27
C ALA A 235 0.83 7.59 -29.04
N GLY A 236 0.13 8.04 -27.99
CA GLY A 236 -1.24 7.63 -27.66
C GLY A 236 -1.35 6.27 -26.98
N MET A 237 -0.26 5.75 -26.37
CA MET A 237 -0.17 4.47 -25.67
C MET A 237 -0.66 3.29 -26.52
N LYS A 238 -0.42 3.33 -27.82
CA LYS A 238 -0.82 2.28 -28.75
C LYS A 238 0.03 1.02 -28.56
N GLY A 239 -0.63 -0.12 -28.59
CA GLY A 239 -0.03 -1.43 -28.33
C GLY A 239 0.18 -1.69 -26.83
N ALA A 240 -0.08 -2.92 -26.41
CA ALA A 240 0.19 -3.37 -25.04
C ALA A 240 1.66 -3.77 -24.88
N PRO A 241 2.29 -3.54 -23.72
CA PRO A 241 3.63 -4.09 -23.45
C PRO A 241 3.60 -5.63 -23.53
N THR A 242 4.67 -6.21 -24.07
CA THR A 242 4.84 -7.66 -24.22
C THR A 242 5.88 -8.26 -23.28
N ALA A 243 6.64 -7.38 -22.60
CA ALA A 243 7.63 -7.73 -21.57
C ALA A 243 7.73 -6.57 -20.57
N ASP A 244 8.35 -6.80 -19.42
CA ASP A 244 8.74 -5.71 -18.50
C ASP A 244 9.88 -4.88 -19.13
N GLU A 245 10.00 -3.60 -18.75
CA GLU A 245 11.12 -2.77 -19.19
C GLU A 245 12.46 -3.39 -18.79
N GLN A 246 13.39 -3.49 -19.73
CA GLN A 246 14.65 -4.20 -19.58
C GLN A 246 15.84 -3.26 -19.62
N ASN A 247 16.75 -3.38 -18.65
CA ASN A 247 18.08 -2.80 -18.70
C ASN A 247 19.02 -3.73 -19.47
N LEU A 248 19.51 -3.29 -20.62
CA LEU A 248 20.42 -4.04 -21.49
C LEU A 248 21.92 -3.85 -21.15
N GLY A 249 22.20 -3.09 -20.08
CA GLY A 249 23.55 -2.64 -19.72
C GLY A 249 23.96 -1.35 -20.45
N ASN A 250 25.09 -0.77 -20.02
CA ASN A 250 25.66 0.45 -20.61
C ASN A 250 24.68 1.65 -20.68
N GLY A 251 23.71 1.72 -19.75
CA GLY A 251 22.68 2.77 -19.74
C GLY A 251 21.66 2.68 -20.87
N ILE A 252 21.53 1.51 -21.49
CA ILE A 252 20.55 1.24 -22.55
C ILE A 252 19.37 0.48 -21.96
N PHE A 253 18.16 1.00 -22.16
CA PHE A 253 16.90 0.39 -21.75
C PHE A 253 16.02 0.10 -22.96
N LYS A 254 15.22 -0.94 -22.90
CA LYS A 254 14.23 -1.25 -23.92
C LYS A 254 12.89 -1.67 -23.33
N GLN A 255 11.84 -1.43 -24.10
CA GLN A 255 10.48 -1.92 -23.86
C GLN A 255 9.85 -2.38 -25.17
N GLU A 256 9.27 -3.57 -25.15
CA GLU A 256 8.59 -4.15 -26.31
C GLU A 256 7.08 -4.03 -26.18
N PHE A 257 6.41 -3.81 -27.31
CA PHE A 257 4.96 -3.64 -27.40
C PHE A 257 4.38 -4.49 -28.53
N THR A 258 3.08 -4.81 -28.44
CA THR A 258 2.35 -5.41 -29.57
C THR A 258 2.43 -4.49 -30.79
N GLY A 259 2.20 -5.07 -31.98
CA GLY A 259 2.41 -4.35 -33.23
C GLY A 259 3.88 -4.21 -33.61
N SER A 260 4.72 -5.15 -33.13
CA SER A 260 6.14 -5.25 -33.47
C SER A 260 6.94 -3.96 -33.22
N THR A 261 6.63 -3.28 -32.12
CA THR A 261 7.30 -2.02 -31.75
C THR A 261 8.20 -2.25 -30.53
N THR A 262 9.46 -1.85 -30.63
CA THR A 262 10.38 -1.74 -29.50
C THR A 262 10.86 -0.30 -29.38
N TYR A 263 10.68 0.31 -28.21
CA TYR A 263 11.38 1.55 -27.86
C TYR A 263 12.68 1.21 -27.15
N VAL A 264 13.77 1.86 -27.58
CA VAL A 264 15.09 1.78 -26.97
C VAL A 264 15.50 3.17 -26.55
N TRP A 265 15.98 3.30 -25.32
CA TRP A 265 16.43 4.56 -24.76
C TRP A 265 17.86 4.49 -24.25
N SER A 266 18.60 5.58 -24.43
CA SER A 266 19.81 5.88 -23.69
C SER A 266 19.92 7.38 -23.40
N ALA A 267 20.72 7.76 -22.39
CA ALA A 267 20.95 9.17 -22.10
C ALA A 267 21.63 9.92 -23.27
N GLN A 268 22.40 9.21 -24.09
CA GLN A 268 23.13 9.78 -25.21
C GLN A 268 22.24 10.08 -26.41
N THR A 269 21.27 9.23 -26.70
CA THR A 269 20.52 9.29 -27.96
C THR A 269 19.05 9.67 -27.78
N GLY A 270 18.49 9.53 -26.56
CA GLY A 270 17.06 9.60 -26.31
C GLY A 270 16.34 8.29 -26.63
N THR A 271 15.04 8.37 -26.88
CA THR A 271 14.19 7.20 -27.16
C THR A 271 13.96 7.07 -28.66
N HIS A 272 14.28 5.88 -29.21
CA HIS A 272 14.10 5.55 -30.61
C HIS A 272 13.37 4.22 -30.79
N ARG A 273 12.66 4.11 -31.91
CA ARG A 273 11.83 2.96 -32.26
C ARG A 273 12.55 2.03 -33.25
N LEU A 274 12.50 0.73 -32.92
CA LEU A 274 12.87 -0.36 -33.82
C LEU A 274 11.67 -1.28 -34.07
N HIS A 275 11.64 -1.97 -35.21
CA HIS A 275 10.70 -3.04 -35.48
C HIS A 275 11.13 -4.30 -34.68
N THR A 276 10.31 -4.72 -33.72
CA THR A 276 10.58 -5.90 -32.89
C THR A 276 10.70 -7.15 -33.76
N GLY A 277 11.78 -7.92 -33.57
CA GLY A 277 12.06 -9.12 -34.36
C GLY A 277 12.58 -8.83 -35.79
N GLY A 278 12.73 -7.57 -36.20
CA GLY A 278 13.32 -7.17 -37.46
C GLY A 278 14.83 -7.35 -37.47
N ALA A 279 15.42 -7.29 -38.68
CA ALA A 279 16.86 -7.50 -38.86
C ALA A 279 17.72 -6.49 -38.10
N PHE A 280 17.29 -5.20 -38.00
CA PHE A 280 17.99 -4.18 -37.24
C PHE A 280 17.93 -4.45 -35.75
N TYR A 281 16.78 -4.89 -35.23
CA TYR A 281 16.60 -5.23 -33.83
C TYR A 281 17.54 -6.38 -33.41
N HIS A 282 17.61 -7.46 -34.17
CA HIS A 282 18.52 -8.58 -33.90
C HIS A 282 19.98 -8.16 -33.93
N ARG A 283 20.38 -7.41 -34.95
CA ARG A 283 21.77 -6.88 -35.07
C ARG A 283 22.10 -5.94 -33.92
N PHE A 284 21.18 -5.06 -33.54
CA PHE A 284 21.35 -4.18 -32.36
C PHE A 284 21.60 -5.01 -31.09
N LEU A 285 20.80 -6.01 -30.82
CA LEU A 285 20.97 -6.82 -29.59
C LEU A 285 22.33 -7.53 -29.56
N GLN A 286 22.84 -7.95 -30.69
CA GLN A 286 24.17 -8.62 -30.79
C GLN A 286 25.33 -7.64 -30.59
N HIS A 287 25.20 -6.41 -31.09
CA HIS A 287 26.31 -5.45 -31.19
C HIS A 287 26.13 -4.20 -30.30
N ARG A 288 25.11 -4.14 -29.45
CA ARG A 288 24.76 -2.94 -28.61
C ARG A 288 25.91 -2.43 -27.76
N GLY A 289 26.84 -3.32 -27.33
CA GLY A 289 28.02 -2.91 -26.56
C GLY A 289 29.04 -2.10 -27.36
N ILE A 290 29.02 -2.22 -28.70
CA ILE A 290 29.93 -1.54 -29.63
C ILE A 290 29.21 -0.36 -30.31
N TRP A 291 28.00 -0.57 -30.76
CA TRP A 291 27.25 0.45 -31.51
C TRP A 291 26.55 1.46 -30.64
N GLY A 292 26.30 1.14 -29.37
CA GLY A 292 25.45 1.91 -28.48
C GLY A 292 23.96 1.77 -28.83
N ALA A 293 23.15 2.65 -28.27
CA ALA A 293 21.71 2.69 -28.55
C ALA A 293 21.43 3.25 -29.97
N PRO A 294 20.23 2.97 -30.55
CA PRO A 294 19.77 3.68 -31.74
C PRO A 294 19.80 5.19 -31.52
N ALA A 295 20.21 5.95 -32.51
CA ALA A 295 20.24 7.41 -32.55
C ALA A 295 19.20 7.98 -33.54
N THR A 296 18.50 7.11 -34.27
CA THR A 296 17.32 7.45 -35.09
C THR A 296 16.29 6.32 -34.96
N ASP A 297 15.06 6.63 -35.24
CA ASP A 297 14.06 5.60 -35.50
C ASP A 297 14.45 4.76 -36.72
N GLU A 298 13.97 3.53 -36.76
CA GLU A 298 13.97 2.75 -37.97
C GLU A 298 13.06 3.44 -39.01
N THR A 299 13.63 3.82 -40.13
CA THR A 299 12.94 4.57 -41.19
C THR A 299 12.99 3.84 -42.53
N VAL A 300 11.87 3.84 -43.23
CA VAL A 300 11.78 3.33 -44.62
C VAL A 300 12.45 4.33 -45.54
N THR A 301 13.20 3.82 -46.49
CA THR A 301 13.83 4.59 -47.56
C THR A 301 13.35 4.07 -48.93
N PRO A 302 13.59 4.79 -50.04
CA PRO A 302 13.17 4.33 -51.37
C PRO A 302 13.76 2.95 -51.76
N THR A 303 14.90 2.54 -51.15
CA THR A 303 15.62 1.28 -51.50
C THR A 303 15.59 0.28 -50.34
N GLY A 304 14.81 0.52 -49.30
CA GLY A 304 14.74 -0.39 -48.14
C GLY A 304 14.46 0.32 -46.85
N ALA A 305 15.29 0.16 -45.82
CA ALA A 305 15.18 0.81 -44.53
C ALA A 305 16.56 1.14 -43.93
N GLN A 306 16.59 2.04 -42.94
CA GLN A 306 17.83 2.42 -42.25
C GLN A 306 17.63 2.72 -40.77
N VAL A 307 18.71 2.59 -40.02
CA VAL A 307 18.83 3.06 -38.62
C VAL A 307 20.27 3.48 -38.34
N ARG A 308 20.47 4.55 -37.57
CA ARG A 308 21.77 5.00 -37.08
C ARG A 308 21.90 4.72 -35.59
N PHE A 309 23.11 4.39 -35.14
CA PHE A 309 23.46 4.14 -33.76
C PHE A 309 24.36 5.22 -33.16
N ALA A 310 24.48 5.25 -31.81
CA ALA A 310 25.27 6.22 -31.06
C ALA A 310 26.73 6.30 -31.48
N SER A 311 27.33 5.20 -31.91
CA SER A 311 28.70 5.16 -32.44
C SER A 311 28.87 5.81 -33.83
N GLY A 312 27.79 6.28 -34.46
CA GLY A 312 27.78 6.71 -35.85
C GLY A 312 27.58 5.61 -36.88
N LYS A 313 27.56 4.32 -36.45
CA LYS A 313 27.26 3.18 -37.32
C LYS A 313 25.88 3.34 -37.92
N VAL A 314 25.79 3.06 -39.23
CA VAL A 314 24.53 3.02 -39.97
C VAL A 314 24.28 1.60 -40.45
N LEU A 315 23.11 1.06 -40.20
CA LEU A 315 22.58 -0.15 -40.80
C LEU A 315 21.59 0.22 -41.89
N LEU A 316 21.76 -0.38 -43.03
CA LEU A 316 20.81 -0.40 -44.18
C LEU A 316 20.19 -1.77 -44.30
N TRP A 317 18.97 -1.82 -44.79
CA TRP A 317 18.30 -3.06 -45.17
C TRP A 317 17.72 -2.92 -46.57
N SER A 318 17.85 -3.98 -47.36
CA SER A 318 17.16 -4.10 -48.64
C SER A 318 16.76 -5.57 -48.90
N ASP A 319 15.80 -5.79 -49.78
CA ASP A 319 15.35 -7.13 -50.13
C ASP A 319 16.49 -7.98 -50.71
N ALA A 320 17.42 -7.34 -51.43
CA ALA A 320 18.52 -8.03 -52.09
C ALA A 320 19.64 -8.50 -51.15
N TYR A 321 19.90 -7.73 -50.07
CA TYR A 321 21.08 -7.94 -49.22
C TYR A 321 20.74 -8.19 -47.73
N GLY A 322 19.47 -8.09 -47.36
CA GLY A 322 19.10 -8.08 -45.95
C GLY A 322 19.67 -6.88 -45.20
N ALA A 323 19.99 -7.03 -43.91
CA ALA A 323 20.64 -5.97 -43.14
C ALA A 323 22.16 -5.98 -43.32
N TYR A 324 22.75 -4.86 -43.73
CA TYR A 324 24.19 -4.69 -43.92
C TYR A 324 24.68 -3.35 -43.31
N GLU A 325 25.97 -3.32 -43.00
CA GLU A 325 26.61 -2.17 -42.35
C GLU A 325 27.21 -1.24 -43.42
N THR A 326 27.05 0.07 -43.18
CA THR A 326 27.83 1.08 -43.87
C THR A 326 28.58 1.93 -42.87
N ASN A 327 29.77 2.39 -43.21
CA ASN A 327 30.39 3.47 -42.47
C ASN A 327 29.65 4.74 -42.91
N GLY A 328 28.88 5.35 -42.01
CA GLY A 328 28.28 6.65 -42.30
C GLY A 328 29.43 7.63 -42.58
N ASN A 329 29.46 8.17 -43.78
CA ASN A 329 30.29 9.33 -44.09
C ASN A 329 29.66 10.58 -43.47
#